data_87be602ac95e9930944fb99f1ac773d9
#
_entry.id   87be602ac95e9930944fb99f1ac773d9
#
_cell.length_a   1.000
_cell.length_b   1.000
_cell.length_c   1.000
_cell.angle_alpha   90.00
_cell.angle_beta   90.00
_cell.angle_gamma   90.00
#
_symmetry.space_group_name_H-M   'P 1'
#
loop_
_entity.id
_entity.type
_entity.pdbx_description
1 polymer ?
#
loop_
_entity_poly.entity_id
_entity_poly.type
_entity_poly.pdbx_seq_one_letter_code
_entity_poly.pdbx_strand_id
1 'polypeptide(L)'
;RRHTRSFHVTGVQTCALPISARNPGLTQDEITQNLCDYLGAEKVVWLPYGVYLDETNGHVDNFCRFVAPGTVMLTWTDDRDDPQYERSAAALEVLRSTKDARGRELEVVTIHQPGPITITQEESEGVDAVAGTLPREAGDRLAGSYVNSYIGNGVVVLPVFDDPHDEAAVATYTRLFPGRRVVPVPGREILLGGGN
;
A
#
# COMPACT_ATOMS: atom_id res chain seq x y z
N ARG A 1 36.83 -3.88 -0.95
CA ARG A 1 35.79 -3.45 0.01
C ARG A 1 34.71 -2.74 -0.81
N ARG A 2 33.56 -3.39 -1.04
CA ARG A 2 32.39 -2.77 -1.65
C ARG A 2 31.72 -1.90 -0.60
N HIS A 3 31.66 -0.60 -0.82
CA HIS A 3 30.81 0.29 -0.02
C HIS A 3 29.35 -0.04 -0.31
N THR A 4 28.72 -0.77 0.57
CA THR A 4 27.27 -0.87 0.64
C THR A 4 26.78 0.54 1.00
N ARG A 5 26.17 1.24 0.05
CA ARG A 5 25.43 2.48 0.35
C ARG A 5 24.25 2.06 1.21
N SER A 6 24.37 2.30 2.50
CA SER A 6 23.23 2.21 3.42
C SER A 6 22.18 3.21 2.95
N PHE A 7 21.07 2.74 2.45
CA PHE A 7 19.89 3.57 2.28
C PHE A 7 19.38 3.87 3.68
N HIS A 8 19.58 5.07 4.14
CA HIS A 8 18.97 5.52 5.39
C HIS A 8 17.47 5.60 5.13
N VAL A 9 16.71 4.73 5.79
CA VAL A 9 15.26 4.81 5.84
C VAL A 9 14.92 6.06 6.64
N THR A 10 14.47 7.10 5.94
CA THR A 10 14.20 8.41 6.55
C THR A 10 12.82 8.52 7.18
N GLY A 11 12.01 7.48 7.10
CA GLY A 11 10.68 7.39 7.71
C GLY A 11 10.02 6.06 7.43
N VAL A 12 9.15 5.64 8.32
CA VAL A 12 8.27 4.48 8.16
C VAL A 12 6.84 4.98 8.11
N GLN A 13 6.10 4.49 7.12
CA GLN A 13 4.66 4.68 7.05
C GLN A 13 3.98 3.44 7.62
N THR A 14 2.90 3.64 8.35
CA THR A 14 2.10 2.54 8.89
C THR A 14 0.66 2.98 9.08
N CYS A 15 -0.27 2.03 8.98
CA CYS A 15 -1.66 2.23 9.35
C CYS A 15 -1.86 1.88 10.83
N ALA A 16 -2.62 2.70 11.55
CA ALA A 16 -2.81 2.54 12.99
C ALA A 16 -3.49 1.21 13.37
N LEU A 17 -4.49 0.79 12.61
CA LEU A 17 -5.32 -0.37 12.96
C LEU A 17 -4.58 -1.71 12.99
N PRO A 18 -3.81 -2.12 11.95
CA PRO A 18 -3.18 -3.44 11.96
C PRO A 18 -2.12 -3.57 13.05
N ILE A 19 -1.35 -2.52 13.26
CA ILE A 19 -0.22 -2.58 14.19
C ILE A 19 -0.68 -2.59 15.65
N SER A 20 -1.74 -1.83 15.97
CA SER A 20 -2.33 -1.83 17.32
C SER A 20 -3.04 -3.14 17.63
N ALA A 21 -3.75 -3.73 16.66
CA ALA A 21 -4.40 -5.03 16.83
C ALA A 21 -3.39 -6.17 17.09
N ARG A 22 -2.22 -6.09 16.50
CA ARG A 22 -1.14 -7.08 16.68
C ARG A 22 -0.31 -6.84 17.96
N ASN A 23 -0.43 -5.68 18.57
CA ASN A 23 0.32 -5.29 19.77
C ASN A 23 -0.63 -4.71 20.85
N PRO A 24 -1.59 -5.49 21.36
CA PRO A 24 -2.69 -5.00 22.20
C PRO A 24 -2.23 -4.44 23.57
N GLY A 25 -0.99 -4.67 23.94
CA GLY A 25 -0.43 -4.17 25.21
C GLY A 25 0.45 -2.93 25.07
N LEU A 26 0.65 -2.42 23.84
CA LEU A 26 1.53 -1.27 23.58
C LEU A 26 0.72 -0.04 23.18
N THR A 27 1.18 1.12 23.66
CA THR A 27 0.71 2.42 23.20
C THR A 27 1.28 2.75 21.82
N GLN A 28 0.68 3.71 21.12
CA GLN A 28 1.18 4.18 19.84
C GLN A 28 2.61 4.75 19.93
N ASP A 29 2.93 5.42 21.03
CA ASP A 29 4.27 5.95 21.26
C ASP A 29 5.32 4.86 21.45
N GLU A 30 5.00 3.79 22.21
CA GLU A 30 5.86 2.62 22.37
C GLU A 30 6.08 1.88 21.05
N ILE A 31 5.03 1.75 20.23
CA ILE A 31 5.13 1.17 18.90
C ILE A 31 5.99 2.06 17.99
N THR A 32 5.81 3.37 18.04
CA THR A 32 6.62 4.33 17.29
C THR A 32 8.10 4.21 17.67
N GLN A 33 8.40 4.15 18.97
CA GLN A 33 9.77 3.95 19.44
C GLN A 33 10.37 2.62 18.96
N ASN A 34 9.61 1.53 19.06
CA ASN A 34 10.04 0.22 18.55
C ASN A 34 10.33 0.25 17.04
N LEU A 35 9.47 0.89 16.25
CA LEU A 35 9.70 1.03 14.81
C LEU A 35 10.98 1.83 14.51
N CYS A 36 11.22 2.90 15.26
CA CYS A 36 12.45 3.68 15.13
C CYS A 36 13.69 2.85 15.49
N ASP A 37 13.64 2.13 16.60
CA ASP A 37 14.78 1.38 17.12
C ASP A 37 15.14 0.17 16.24
N TYR A 38 14.15 -0.62 15.82
CA TYR A 38 14.37 -1.85 15.06
C TYR A 38 14.56 -1.62 13.55
N LEU A 39 13.95 -0.58 12.98
CA LEU A 39 14.05 -0.28 11.56
C LEU A 39 15.07 0.84 11.26
N GLY A 40 15.64 1.47 12.28
CA GLY A 40 16.54 2.60 12.12
C GLY A 40 15.85 3.83 11.52
N ALA A 41 14.53 3.97 11.73
CA ALA A 41 13.76 5.10 11.27
C ALA A 41 13.89 6.26 12.26
N GLU A 42 13.99 7.48 11.75
CA GLU A 42 14.03 8.70 12.58
C GLU A 42 12.64 9.29 12.83
N LYS A 43 11.64 8.84 12.04
CA LYS A 43 10.26 9.32 12.14
C LYS A 43 9.28 8.27 11.62
N VAL A 44 8.15 8.13 12.28
CA VAL A 44 6.99 7.34 11.84
C VAL A 44 5.85 8.29 11.49
N VAL A 45 5.20 8.07 10.37
CA VAL A 45 3.98 8.79 9.96
C VAL A 45 2.81 7.83 10.05
N TRP A 46 1.86 8.15 10.91
CA TRP A 46 0.66 7.36 11.13
C TRP A 46 -0.45 7.80 10.18
N LEU A 47 -0.96 6.87 9.37
CA LEU A 47 -2.11 7.08 8.51
C LEU A 47 -3.38 6.56 9.20
N PRO A 48 -4.52 7.28 9.08
CA PRO A 48 -5.75 6.93 9.82
C PRO A 48 -6.41 5.65 9.29
N TYR A 49 -6.21 5.33 8.02
CA TYR A 49 -6.87 4.22 7.33
C TYR A 49 -5.90 3.50 6.39
N GLY A 50 -6.28 2.28 5.99
CA GLY A 50 -5.74 1.54 4.86
C GLY A 50 -6.76 1.43 3.72
N VAL A 51 -6.55 0.48 2.80
CA VAL A 51 -7.49 0.19 1.72
C VAL A 51 -8.83 -0.32 2.29
N TYR A 52 -9.92 0.09 1.68
CA TYR A 52 -11.27 -0.33 2.08
C TYR A 52 -11.45 -1.82 1.86
N LEU A 53 -12.00 -2.51 2.86
CA LEU A 53 -12.21 -3.95 2.90
C LEU A 53 -10.92 -4.80 2.71
N ASP A 54 -9.77 -4.23 3.02
CA ASP A 54 -8.55 -5.03 3.10
C ASP A 54 -8.67 -6.06 4.23
N GLU A 55 -8.76 -7.34 3.86
CA GLU A 55 -8.91 -8.47 4.79
C GLU A 55 -7.71 -8.63 5.73
N THR A 56 -6.56 -8.04 5.37
CA THR A 56 -5.36 -8.01 6.18
C THR A 56 -5.34 -6.85 7.19
N ASN A 57 -6.47 -6.18 7.38
CA ASN A 57 -6.69 -5.03 8.27
C ASN A 57 -6.02 -3.72 7.82
N GLY A 58 -5.86 -3.50 6.53
CA GLY A 58 -5.40 -2.24 5.98
C GLY A 58 -3.89 -2.04 6.06
N HIS A 59 -3.13 -2.99 5.54
CA HIS A 59 -1.69 -2.87 5.43
C HIS A 59 -1.29 -1.65 4.61
N VAL A 60 -0.28 -0.93 5.07
CA VAL A 60 0.14 0.34 4.46
C VAL A 60 0.72 0.17 3.05
N ASP A 61 1.33 -0.97 2.74
CA ASP A 61 1.94 -1.25 1.44
C ASP A 61 0.92 -1.34 0.29
N ASN A 62 -0.35 -1.64 0.58
CA ASN A 62 -1.45 -1.53 -0.36
C ASN A 62 -1.95 -0.10 -0.55
N PHE A 63 -1.63 0.80 0.38
CA PHE A 63 -2.27 2.10 0.47
C PHE A 63 -1.33 3.25 0.16
N CYS A 64 -0.11 3.22 0.71
CA CYS A 64 0.86 4.30 0.59
C CYS A 64 2.28 3.77 0.71
N ARG A 65 3.20 4.30 -0.10
CA ARG A 65 4.63 3.97 -0.02
C ARG A 65 5.54 5.09 -0.47
N PHE A 66 6.75 5.11 0.03
CA PHE A 66 7.81 5.95 -0.54
C PHE A 66 8.26 5.40 -1.90
N VAL A 67 8.35 6.29 -2.88
CA VAL A 67 8.86 5.98 -4.23
C VAL A 67 10.20 6.67 -4.51
N ALA A 68 10.47 7.76 -3.80
CA ALA A 68 11.75 8.47 -3.79
C ALA A 68 11.92 9.21 -2.45
N PRO A 69 13.11 9.72 -2.13
CA PRO A 69 13.31 10.56 -0.95
C PRO A 69 12.42 11.81 -0.99
N GLY A 70 11.48 11.91 -0.03
CA GLY A 70 10.51 13.00 0.04
C GLY A 70 9.28 12.85 -0.85
N THR A 71 9.18 11.79 -1.66
CA THR A 71 8.04 11.53 -2.54
C THR A 71 7.33 10.24 -2.11
N VAL A 72 6.03 10.32 -1.91
CA VAL A 72 5.16 9.19 -1.57
C VAL A 72 4.10 8.98 -2.64
N MET A 73 3.76 7.73 -2.86
CA MET A 73 2.63 7.33 -3.70
C MET A 73 1.46 6.95 -2.79
N LEU A 74 0.26 7.40 -3.13
CA LEU A 74 -0.97 7.16 -2.38
C LEU A 74 -2.04 6.61 -3.31
N THR A 75 -2.70 5.52 -2.90
CA THR A 75 -3.90 5.00 -3.56
C THR A 75 -5.00 6.07 -3.58
N TRP A 76 -5.66 6.23 -4.72
CA TRP A 76 -6.65 7.27 -4.95
C TRP A 76 -7.87 6.75 -5.73
N THR A 77 -9.00 7.39 -5.55
CA THR A 77 -10.16 7.31 -6.43
C THR A 77 -10.80 8.68 -6.55
N ASP A 78 -11.34 9.00 -7.71
CA ASP A 78 -12.10 10.23 -7.94
C ASP A 78 -13.61 10.03 -7.68
N ASP A 79 -14.03 8.76 -7.53
CA ASP A 79 -15.40 8.40 -7.16
C ASP A 79 -15.64 8.71 -5.68
N ARG A 80 -16.46 9.73 -5.42
CA ARG A 80 -16.80 10.17 -4.06
C ARG A 80 -17.80 9.24 -3.36
N ASP A 81 -18.48 8.39 -4.11
CA ASP A 81 -19.40 7.42 -3.58
C ASP A 81 -18.66 6.11 -3.18
N ASP A 82 -17.42 5.91 -3.66
CA ASP A 82 -16.56 4.83 -3.19
C ASP A 82 -16.04 5.15 -1.79
N PRO A 83 -16.25 4.27 -0.78
CA PRO A 83 -15.73 4.46 0.58
C PRO A 83 -14.21 4.65 0.67
N GLN A 84 -13.46 4.28 -0.37
CA GLN A 84 -12.03 4.54 -0.46
C GLN A 84 -11.70 6.03 -0.57
N TYR A 85 -12.59 6.85 -1.16
CA TYR A 85 -12.34 8.28 -1.36
C TYR A 85 -12.03 8.98 -0.01
N GLU A 86 -12.89 8.83 0.98
CA GLU A 86 -12.72 9.48 2.28
C GLU A 86 -11.44 9.00 3.00
N ARG A 87 -11.09 7.73 2.85
CA ARG A 87 -9.87 7.15 3.41
C ARG A 87 -8.62 7.75 2.79
N SER A 88 -8.61 7.85 1.45
CA SER A 88 -7.49 8.44 0.70
C SER A 88 -7.38 9.95 0.95
N ALA A 89 -8.51 10.66 1.04
CA ALA A 89 -8.54 12.10 1.34
C ALA A 89 -7.96 12.40 2.73
N ALA A 90 -8.35 11.62 3.75
CA ALA A 90 -7.81 11.77 5.09
C ALA A 90 -6.30 11.49 5.16
N ALA A 91 -5.83 10.47 4.45
CA ALA A 91 -4.40 10.19 4.37
C ALA A 91 -3.62 11.28 3.62
N LEU A 92 -4.19 11.84 2.55
CA LEU A 92 -3.61 12.93 1.78
C LEU A 92 -3.41 14.18 2.66
N GLU A 93 -4.38 14.50 3.52
CA GLU A 93 -4.29 15.61 4.47
C GLU A 93 -3.14 15.41 5.45
N VAL A 94 -3.02 14.21 6.04
CA VAL A 94 -1.91 13.86 6.94
C VAL A 94 -0.57 13.99 6.21
N LEU A 95 -0.44 13.44 5.02
CA LEU A 95 0.81 13.47 4.26
C LEU A 95 1.22 14.89 3.88
N ARG A 96 0.27 15.74 3.45
CA ARG A 96 0.52 17.15 3.09
C ARG A 96 0.89 18.03 4.28
N SER A 97 0.39 17.71 5.46
CA SER A 97 0.70 18.43 6.71
C SER A 97 1.97 17.93 7.40
N THR A 98 2.54 16.82 6.92
CA THR A 98 3.68 16.15 7.54
C THR A 98 4.97 16.43 6.77
N LYS A 99 6.05 16.66 7.50
CA LYS A 99 7.41 16.70 6.94
C LYS A 99 8.10 15.36 7.20
N ASP A 100 9.01 14.97 6.32
CA ASP A 100 9.85 13.80 6.56
C ASP A 100 10.86 14.04 7.72
N ALA A 101 11.67 13.04 8.05
CA ALA A 101 12.66 13.13 9.11
C ALA A 101 13.75 14.19 8.87
N ARG A 102 13.93 14.62 7.61
CA ARG A 102 14.87 15.69 7.24
C ARG A 102 14.23 17.07 7.15
N GLY A 103 12.96 17.19 7.55
CA GLY A 103 12.21 18.44 7.54
C GLY A 103 11.67 18.85 6.15
N ARG A 104 11.73 17.95 5.13
CA ARG A 104 11.17 18.20 3.79
C ARG A 104 9.67 17.96 3.81
N GLU A 105 8.93 18.80 3.11
CA GLU A 105 7.54 18.53 2.79
C GLU A 105 7.44 17.30 1.86
N LEU A 106 6.40 16.50 2.04
CA LEU A 106 6.18 15.33 1.22
C LEU A 106 5.48 15.72 -0.09
N GLU A 107 6.09 15.33 -1.21
CA GLU A 107 5.41 15.31 -2.49
C GLU A 107 4.52 14.07 -2.55
N VAL A 108 3.21 14.25 -2.76
CA VAL A 108 2.27 13.14 -2.83
C VAL A 108 1.85 12.93 -4.27
N VAL A 109 2.18 11.76 -4.81
CA VAL A 109 1.73 11.31 -6.13
C VAL A 109 0.56 10.36 -5.92
N THR A 110 -0.62 10.74 -6.37
CA THR A 110 -1.78 9.86 -6.35
C THR A 110 -1.72 8.87 -7.51
N ILE A 111 -2.10 7.63 -7.27
CA ILE A 111 -2.31 6.60 -8.27
C ILE A 111 -3.72 6.05 -8.13
N HIS A 112 -4.48 6.10 -9.22
CA HIS A 112 -5.86 5.62 -9.19
C HIS A 112 -5.84 4.12 -8.85
N GLN A 113 -6.68 3.69 -7.91
CA GLN A 113 -6.85 2.26 -7.64
C GLN A 113 -7.53 1.57 -8.83
N PRO A 114 -7.38 0.25 -8.98
CA PRO A 114 -8.25 -0.49 -9.89
C PRO A 114 -9.71 -0.35 -9.43
N GLY A 115 -10.65 -0.48 -10.35
CA GLY A 115 -12.07 -0.51 -10.04
C GLY A 115 -12.41 -1.61 -9.04
N PRO A 116 -13.64 -1.66 -8.52
CA PRO A 116 -14.05 -2.69 -7.57
C PRO A 116 -13.85 -4.09 -8.15
N ILE A 117 -12.79 -4.77 -7.74
CA ILE A 117 -12.54 -6.17 -8.08
C ILE A 117 -13.34 -7.00 -7.09
N THR A 118 -14.19 -7.89 -7.58
CA THR A 118 -15.01 -8.76 -6.74
C THR A 118 -14.69 -10.23 -6.96
N ILE A 119 -14.90 -11.04 -5.93
CA ILE A 119 -14.77 -12.50 -5.98
C ILE A 119 -15.89 -13.04 -6.86
N THR A 120 -15.55 -13.91 -7.81
CA THR A 120 -16.53 -14.62 -8.64
C THR A 120 -17.10 -15.83 -7.91
N GLN A 121 -18.20 -16.40 -8.43
CA GLN A 121 -18.78 -17.62 -7.88
C GLN A 121 -17.79 -18.80 -7.94
N GLU A 122 -17.08 -18.95 -9.06
CA GLU A 122 -16.08 -20.01 -9.27
C GLU A 122 -14.91 -19.88 -8.27
N GLU A 123 -14.42 -18.67 -8.05
CA GLU A 123 -13.35 -18.40 -7.09
C GLU A 123 -13.78 -18.68 -5.66
N SER A 124 -15.01 -18.29 -5.29
CA SER A 124 -15.59 -18.59 -3.97
C SER A 124 -15.70 -20.08 -3.71
N GLU A 125 -16.16 -20.86 -4.70
CA GLU A 125 -16.28 -22.32 -4.62
C GLU A 125 -14.91 -23.03 -4.59
N GLY A 126 -13.87 -22.40 -5.11
CA GLY A 126 -12.51 -22.94 -5.14
C GLY A 126 -11.73 -22.75 -3.83
N VAL A 127 -12.29 -22.05 -2.85
CA VAL A 127 -11.62 -21.79 -1.56
C VAL A 127 -12.15 -22.72 -0.48
N ASP A 128 -11.27 -23.54 0.09
CA ASP A 128 -11.61 -24.37 1.24
C ASP A 128 -11.84 -23.50 2.48
N ALA A 129 -12.98 -23.67 3.14
CA ALA A 129 -13.26 -23.01 4.41
C ALA A 129 -12.37 -23.59 5.51
N VAL A 130 -11.45 -22.78 6.03
CA VAL A 130 -10.55 -23.15 7.13
C VAL A 130 -10.98 -22.40 8.40
N ALA A 131 -11.07 -23.11 9.52
CA ALA A 131 -11.42 -22.49 10.80
C ALA A 131 -10.44 -21.36 11.15
N GLY A 132 -11.00 -20.16 11.40
CA GLY A 132 -10.21 -18.98 11.76
C GLY A 132 -9.86 -18.07 10.56
N THR A 133 -10.25 -18.42 9.34
CA THR A 133 -10.19 -17.52 8.18
C THR A 133 -11.53 -16.85 7.94
N LEU A 134 -11.50 -15.65 7.36
CA LEU A 134 -12.72 -14.99 6.90
C LEU A 134 -13.27 -15.74 5.68
N PRO A 135 -14.60 -15.93 5.61
CA PRO A 135 -15.23 -16.50 4.42
C PRO A 135 -14.99 -15.59 3.22
N ARG A 136 -14.85 -16.18 2.05
CA ARG A 136 -14.71 -15.46 0.77
C ARG A 136 -15.94 -15.75 -0.07
N GLU A 137 -16.89 -14.82 -0.03
CA GLU A 137 -18.17 -14.98 -0.71
C GLU A 137 -18.12 -14.32 -2.10
N ALA A 138 -18.85 -14.90 -3.04
CA ALA A 138 -19.02 -14.28 -4.34
C ALA A 138 -19.63 -12.89 -4.21
N GLY A 139 -19.02 -11.92 -4.89
CA GLY A 139 -19.39 -10.50 -4.77
C GLY A 139 -18.61 -9.71 -3.73
N ASP A 140 -17.87 -10.34 -2.84
CA ASP A 140 -16.99 -9.64 -1.90
C ASP A 140 -15.91 -8.87 -2.67
N ARG A 141 -15.70 -7.62 -2.24
CA ARG A 141 -14.68 -6.75 -2.84
C ARG A 141 -13.29 -7.12 -2.33
N LEU A 142 -12.36 -7.26 -3.26
CA LEU A 142 -10.94 -7.45 -2.98
C LEU A 142 -10.21 -6.10 -2.91
N ALA A 143 -9.19 -6.02 -2.07
CA ALA A 143 -8.41 -4.81 -1.84
C ALA A 143 -7.28 -4.63 -2.88
N GLY A 144 -7.62 -4.64 -4.17
CA GLY A 144 -6.67 -4.44 -5.25
C GLY A 144 -6.00 -3.07 -5.20
N SER A 145 -4.70 -3.03 -5.46
CA SER A 145 -3.92 -1.80 -5.45
C SER A 145 -2.72 -1.87 -6.38
N TYR A 146 -2.42 -0.77 -7.08
CA TYR A 146 -1.17 -0.61 -7.82
C TYR A 146 -0.01 -0.16 -6.94
N VAL A 147 -0.25 0.25 -5.69
CA VAL A 147 0.80 0.71 -4.78
C VAL A 147 1.70 -0.43 -4.33
N ASN A 148 1.13 -1.62 -4.09
CA ASN A 148 1.89 -2.79 -3.71
C ASN A 148 2.53 -3.45 -4.93
N SER A 149 3.78 -3.12 -5.17
CA SER A 149 4.58 -3.60 -6.29
C SER A 149 5.96 -4.04 -5.81
N TYR A 150 6.59 -4.97 -6.49
CA TYR A 150 7.96 -5.36 -6.19
C TYR A 150 8.95 -4.44 -6.91
N ILE A 151 9.86 -3.80 -6.16
CA ILE A 151 10.90 -2.94 -6.68
C ILE A 151 12.25 -3.64 -6.53
N GLY A 152 12.76 -4.14 -7.64
CA GLY A 152 14.08 -4.79 -7.73
C GLY A 152 15.14 -3.93 -8.39
N ASN A 153 16.34 -4.48 -8.54
CA ASN A 153 17.42 -3.84 -9.28
C ASN A 153 17.12 -3.84 -10.78
N GLY A 154 16.85 -2.67 -11.34
CA GLY A 154 16.57 -2.52 -12.77
C GLY A 154 15.13 -2.91 -13.19
N VAL A 155 14.26 -3.30 -12.28
CA VAL A 155 12.89 -3.71 -12.57
C VAL A 155 11.90 -3.27 -11.49
N VAL A 156 10.68 -2.97 -11.92
CA VAL A 156 9.49 -2.92 -11.06
C VAL A 156 8.51 -3.94 -11.61
N VAL A 157 8.07 -4.88 -10.77
CA VAL A 157 6.97 -5.79 -11.11
C VAL A 157 5.70 -5.17 -10.54
N LEU A 158 4.78 -4.82 -11.43
CA LEU A 158 3.55 -4.09 -11.11
C LEU A 158 2.35 -5.02 -11.30
N PRO A 159 1.50 -5.24 -10.29
CA PRO A 159 0.26 -5.96 -10.50
C PRO A 159 -0.66 -5.18 -11.43
N VAL A 160 -1.34 -5.89 -12.33
CA VAL A 160 -2.40 -5.37 -13.20
C VAL A 160 -3.61 -6.29 -13.10
N PHE A 161 -4.80 -5.72 -13.38
CA PHE A 161 -6.07 -6.36 -13.03
C PHE A 161 -7.07 -6.43 -14.20
N ASP A 162 -6.60 -6.21 -15.43
CA ASP A 162 -7.45 -6.05 -16.62
C ASP A 162 -8.44 -4.88 -16.43
N ASP A 163 -7.92 -3.79 -15.90
CA ASP A 163 -8.65 -2.58 -15.51
C ASP A 163 -8.28 -1.41 -16.41
N PRO A 164 -9.22 -0.49 -16.71
CA PRO A 164 -8.93 0.72 -17.51
C PRO A 164 -7.79 1.59 -16.96
N HIS A 165 -7.45 1.49 -15.67
CA HIS A 165 -6.37 2.24 -15.05
C HIS A 165 -4.99 1.56 -15.14
N ASP A 166 -4.90 0.33 -15.63
CA ASP A 166 -3.62 -0.42 -15.73
C ASP A 166 -2.56 0.35 -16.52
N GLU A 167 -2.91 0.89 -17.69
CA GLU A 167 -1.98 1.66 -18.51
C GLU A 167 -1.49 2.94 -17.81
N ALA A 168 -2.38 3.64 -17.12
CA ALA A 168 -2.04 4.83 -16.35
C ALA A 168 -1.13 4.50 -15.16
N ALA A 169 -1.35 3.36 -14.51
CA ALA A 169 -0.48 2.86 -13.45
C ALA A 169 0.92 2.55 -13.99
N VAL A 170 1.04 1.82 -15.11
CA VAL A 170 2.32 1.55 -15.77
C VAL A 170 3.05 2.85 -16.13
N ALA A 171 2.36 3.82 -16.70
CA ALA A 171 2.94 5.12 -17.06
C ALA A 171 3.43 5.88 -15.82
N THR A 172 2.68 5.85 -14.73
CA THR A 172 3.06 6.47 -13.45
C THR A 172 4.35 5.85 -12.89
N TYR A 173 4.43 4.53 -12.85
CA TYR A 173 5.64 3.85 -12.41
C TYR A 173 6.84 4.08 -13.32
N THR A 174 6.63 4.11 -14.64
CA THR A 174 7.71 4.41 -15.61
C THR A 174 8.29 5.82 -15.37
N ARG A 175 7.45 6.79 -15.09
CA ARG A 175 7.87 8.15 -14.76
C ARG A 175 8.61 8.24 -13.43
N LEU A 176 8.14 7.52 -12.41
CA LEU A 176 8.72 7.56 -11.06
C LEU A 176 10.03 6.75 -10.94
N PHE A 177 10.22 5.76 -11.79
CA PHE A 177 11.39 4.88 -11.77
C PHE A 177 12.11 4.84 -13.13
N PRO A 178 12.65 5.98 -13.63
CA PRO A 178 13.18 6.08 -14.99
C PRO A 178 14.38 5.16 -15.27
N GLY A 179 15.02 4.64 -14.22
CA GLY A 179 16.13 3.67 -14.34
C GLY A 179 15.71 2.20 -14.24
N ARG A 180 14.41 1.92 -14.22
CA ARG A 180 13.88 0.56 -14.08
C ARG A 180 12.86 0.24 -15.16
N ARG A 181 12.90 -1.01 -15.62
CA ARG A 181 11.85 -1.52 -16.51
C ARG A 181 10.63 -1.86 -15.69
N VAL A 182 9.48 -1.29 -16.02
CA VAL A 182 8.19 -1.67 -15.43
C VAL A 182 7.65 -2.89 -16.17
N VAL A 183 7.34 -3.95 -15.43
CA VAL A 183 6.81 -5.22 -15.94
C VAL A 183 5.43 -5.42 -15.33
N PRO A 184 4.35 -5.20 -16.10
CA PRO A 184 3.01 -5.53 -15.64
C PRO A 184 2.84 -7.04 -15.57
N VAL A 185 2.22 -7.53 -14.49
CA VAL A 185 1.93 -8.95 -14.27
C VAL A 185 0.50 -9.08 -13.76
N PRO A 186 -0.33 -9.99 -14.30
CA PRO A 186 -1.66 -10.24 -13.76
C PRO A 186 -1.60 -10.54 -12.26
N GLY A 187 -2.29 -9.75 -11.45
CA GLY A 187 -2.23 -9.81 -9.98
C GLY A 187 -3.42 -10.51 -9.31
N ARG A 188 -4.46 -10.88 -10.08
CA ARG A 188 -5.71 -11.39 -9.52
C ARG A 188 -5.54 -12.63 -8.63
N GLU A 189 -4.73 -13.61 -9.06
CA GLU A 189 -4.50 -14.84 -8.30
C GLU A 189 -3.80 -14.57 -6.96
N ILE A 190 -2.85 -13.62 -6.95
CA ILE A 190 -2.16 -13.22 -5.72
C ILE A 190 -3.14 -12.49 -4.81
N LEU A 191 -3.96 -11.62 -5.39
CA LEU A 191 -4.97 -10.84 -4.66
C LEU A 191 -6.00 -11.77 -3.98
N LEU A 192 -6.45 -12.84 -4.65
CA LEU A 192 -7.31 -13.87 -4.07
C LEU A 192 -6.64 -14.59 -2.90
N GLY A 193 -5.32 -14.68 -2.86
CA GLY A 193 -4.55 -15.22 -1.74
C GLY A 193 -4.35 -14.25 -0.57
N GLY A 194 -4.93 -13.03 -0.61
CA GLY A 194 -4.72 -12.00 0.40
C GLY A 194 -3.39 -11.23 0.22
N GLY A 195 -2.76 -11.38 -0.94
CA GLY A 195 -1.61 -10.60 -1.37
C GLY A 195 -2.01 -9.44 -2.28
N ASN A 196 -1.02 -8.80 -2.87
CA ASN A 196 -1.21 -7.84 -3.97
C ASN A 196 0.12 -7.63 -4.70
#